data_ea07a06a4002971d0cbceeabf2a4e4c9
#
_entry.id   ea07a06a4002971d0cbceeabf2a4e4c9
#
_cell.length_a   1.000
_cell.length_b   1.000
_cell.length_c   1.000
_cell.angle_alpha   90.00
_cell.angle_beta   90.00
_cell.angle_gamma   90.00
#
_symmetry.space_group_name_H-M   'P 1'
#
loop_
_entity.id
_entity.type
_entity.pdbx_description
1 polymer ?
#
loop_
_entity_poly.entity_id
_entity_poly.type
_entity_poly.pdbx_seq_one_letter_code
_entity_poly.pdbx_strand_id
1 'polypeptide(L)'
;NGRRRQRQMCIRDSSKTIKENSKKFQKEIFKILDKEKTKVVFNSKWLGKLKGLDLIELASHYTVARMLERDDFDKRFKIEKKPISIHEFLYPLLQAQDSVEIKADVELGGTDQKFNLLLGRKLQEDHNIKPQVCIMMPILEGLDGVKKMSKSLDNYISISDEPNDMFGKVMSISDDLMWRYYDLLSFKNHVDIASVKHCLLYTSPSP
;
A
#
# COMPACT_ATOMS: atom_id res chain seq x y z
N ASN A 1 -9.70 -22.56 0.00
CA ASN A 1 -8.56 -22.28 -0.93
C ASN A 1 -7.81 -20.98 -0.64
N GLY A 2 -8.41 -19.98 0.01
CA GLY A 2 -7.73 -18.74 0.42
C GLY A 2 -6.64 -18.92 1.48
N ARG A 3 -6.78 -19.90 2.37
CA ARG A 3 -5.81 -20.16 3.45
C ARG A 3 -4.42 -20.63 2.96
N ARG A 4 -4.37 -21.34 1.84
CA ARG A 4 -3.09 -21.75 1.23
C ARG A 4 -2.37 -20.58 0.57
N ARG A 5 -3.07 -19.61 -0.01
CA ARG A 5 -2.46 -18.46 -0.70
C ARG A 5 -1.77 -17.48 0.27
N GLN A 6 -2.36 -17.17 1.41
CA GLN A 6 -1.73 -16.28 2.41
C GLN A 6 -0.49 -16.88 3.07
N ARG A 7 -0.53 -18.19 3.43
CA ARG A 7 0.67 -18.89 3.90
C ARG A 7 1.77 -19.00 2.83
N GLN A 8 1.41 -18.94 1.57
CA GLN A 8 2.32 -19.08 0.43
C GLN A 8 3.02 -17.78 0.04
N MET A 9 2.44 -16.61 0.33
CA MET A 9 3.04 -15.31 -0.02
C MET A 9 4.27 -14.95 0.81
N CYS A 10 4.35 -15.37 2.07
CA CYS A 10 5.47 -15.03 2.95
C CYS A 10 6.71 -15.93 2.83
N ILE A 11 6.63 -17.09 2.15
CA ILE A 11 7.70 -18.11 2.18
C ILE A 11 8.06 -18.64 0.78
N ARG A 12 7.44 -18.22 -0.31
CA ARG A 12 7.52 -18.89 -1.61
C ARG A 12 8.41 -18.29 -2.67
N ASP A 13 8.72 -17.03 -2.59
CA ASP A 13 9.56 -16.44 -3.63
C ASP A 13 11.03 -16.74 -3.35
N SER A 14 11.69 -17.36 -4.30
CA SER A 14 13.13 -17.55 -4.22
C SER A 14 13.82 -16.17 -4.19
N SER A 15 14.99 -16.08 -3.57
CA SER A 15 15.80 -14.85 -3.58
C SER A 15 16.04 -14.31 -5.00
N LYS A 16 16.03 -15.19 -6.01
CA LYS A 16 16.15 -14.83 -7.42
C LYS A 16 14.88 -14.11 -7.90
N THR A 17 13.71 -14.69 -7.64
CA THR A 17 12.40 -14.11 -7.99
C THR A 17 12.20 -12.75 -7.34
N ILE A 18 12.56 -12.60 -6.05
CA ILE A 18 12.49 -11.33 -5.34
C ILE A 18 13.36 -10.26 -6.01
N LYS A 19 14.59 -10.60 -6.40
CA LYS A 19 15.48 -9.67 -7.11
C LYS A 19 14.94 -9.27 -8.48
N GLU A 20 14.36 -10.19 -9.23
CA GLU A 20 13.74 -9.92 -10.53
C GLU A 20 12.53 -9.01 -10.40
N ASN A 21 11.63 -9.30 -9.44
CA ASN A 21 10.48 -8.48 -9.13
C ASN A 21 10.87 -7.07 -8.68
N SER A 22 11.91 -6.95 -7.85
CA SER A 22 12.43 -5.65 -7.42
C SER A 22 12.97 -4.82 -8.59
N LYS A 23 13.70 -5.43 -9.54
CA LYS A 23 14.18 -4.73 -10.73
C LYS A 23 13.03 -4.25 -11.62
N LYS A 24 12.00 -5.09 -11.80
CA LYS A 24 10.80 -4.74 -12.56
C LYS A 24 10.07 -3.57 -11.91
N PHE A 25 9.86 -3.63 -10.61
CA PHE A 25 9.22 -2.58 -9.83
C PHE A 25 9.99 -1.24 -9.91
N GLN A 26 11.32 -1.27 -9.81
CA GLN A 26 12.14 -0.07 -9.97
C GLN A 26 11.99 0.56 -11.36
N LYS A 27 11.92 -0.25 -12.42
CA LYS A 27 11.68 0.26 -13.78
C LYS A 27 10.31 0.95 -13.90
N GLU A 28 9.29 0.39 -13.26
CA GLU A 28 7.94 0.96 -13.23
C GLU A 28 7.93 2.30 -12.46
N ILE A 29 8.54 2.36 -11.28
CA ILE A 29 8.60 3.58 -10.45
C ILE A 29 9.31 4.72 -11.17
N PHE A 30 10.43 4.45 -11.83
CA PHE A 30 11.21 5.47 -12.54
C PHE A 30 10.57 5.98 -13.85
N LYS A 31 9.40 5.48 -14.22
CA LYS A 31 8.55 6.13 -15.22
C LYS A 31 7.82 7.37 -14.67
N ILE A 32 7.64 7.44 -13.34
CA ILE A 32 6.91 8.51 -12.66
C ILE A 32 7.86 9.37 -11.83
N LEU A 33 8.78 8.76 -11.09
CA LEU A 33 9.70 9.46 -10.21
C LEU A 33 11.01 9.77 -10.91
N ASP A 34 11.54 10.96 -10.62
CA ASP A 34 12.85 11.39 -11.06
C ASP A 34 13.95 10.51 -10.44
N LYS A 35 14.71 9.85 -11.28
CA LYS A 35 15.75 8.91 -10.88
C LYS A 35 16.89 9.58 -10.10
N GLU A 36 17.20 10.83 -10.41
CA GLU A 36 18.29 11.55 -9.74
C GLU A 36 17.90 12.01 -8.32
N LYS A 37 16.60 12.24 -8.10
CA LYS A 37 16.04 12.65 -6.82
C LYS A 37 15.54 11.49 -5.96
N THR A 38 15.57 10.26 -6.48
CA THR A 38 14.99 9.09 -5.82
C THR A 38 16.07 8.11 -5.41
N LYS A 39 16.16 7.84 -4.11
CA LYS A 39 17.05 6.84 -3.55
C LYS A 39 16.29 5.54 -3.25
N VAL A 40 16.67 4.46 -3.92
CA VAL A 40 16.14 3.12 -3.62
C VAL A 40 16.94 2.51 -2.48
N VAL A 41 16.23 2.10 -1.42
CA VAL A 41 16.81 1.49 -0.23
C VAL A 41 16.15 0.14 0.02
N PHE A 42 16.94 -0.86 0.40
CA PHE A 42 16.46 -2.20 0.73
C PHE A 42 16.53 -2.43 2.23
N ASN A 43 15.43 -2.78 2.85
CA ASN A 43 15.33 -3.04 4.28
C ASN A 43 16.15 -4.26 4.75
N SER A 44 16.53 -5.15 3.84
CA SER A 44 17.48 -6.23 4.15
C SER A 44 18.83 -5.74 4.70
N LYS A 45 19.15 -4.45 4.52
CA LYS A 45 20.39 -3.85 5.08
C LYS A 45 20.39 -3.79 6.60
N TRP A 46 19.23 -3.62 7.21
CA TRP A 46 19.07 -3.59 8.67
C TRP A 46 18.31 -4.81 9.18
N LEU A 47 17.17 -5.21 8.58
CA LEU A 47 16.44 -6.39 9.01
C LEU A 47 17.25 -7.67 8.91
N GLY A 48 18.12 -7.78 7.89
CA GLY A 48 19.03 -8.92 7.76
C GLY A 48 20.13 -9.03 8.83
N LYS A 49 20.32 -7.99 9.65
CA LYS A 49 21.29 -7.96 10.76
C LYS A 49 20.65 -8.28 12.11
N LEU A 50 19.31 -8.24 12.20
CA LEU A 50 18.59 -8.51 13.43
C LEU A 50 18.85 -9.95 13.90
N LYS A 51 19.22 -10.06 15.17
CA LYS A 51 19.40 -11.33 15.88
C LYS A 51 18.12 -11.64 16.68
N GLY A 52 18.06 -12.81 17.28
CA GLY A 52 16.90 -13.22 18.06
C GLY A 52 16.57 -12.27 19.21
N LEU A 53 17.58 -11.73 19.91
CA LEU A 53 17.38 -10.76 20.98
C LEU A 53 16.83 -9.44 20.45
N ASP A 54 17.31 -8.95 19.31
CA ASP A 54 16.84 -7.71 18.71
C ASP A 54 15.35 -7.83 18.30
N LEU A 55 14.91 -9.02 17.86
CA LEU A 55 13.50 -9.28 17.56
C LEU A 55 12.64 -9.32 18.83
N ILE A 56 13.16 -9.84 19.94
CA ILE A 56 12.46 -9.83 21.23
C ILE A 56 12.34 -8.39 21.74
N GLU A 57 13.40 -7.61 21.66
CA GLU A 57 13.42 -6.20 22.01
C GLU A 57 12.39 -5.42 21.17
N LEU A 58 12.42 -5.59 19.83
CA LEU A 58 11.44 -4.98 18.93
C LEU A 58 10.01 -5.38 19.28
N ALA A 59 9.77 -6.65 19.62
CA ALA A 59 8.46 -7.14 20.01
C ALA A 59 7.98 -6.56 21.37
N SER A 60 8.89 -6.14 22.25
CA SER A 60 8.55 -5.57 23.56
C SER A 60 7.96 -4.16 23.47
N HIS A 61 8.17 -3.44 22.38
CA HIS A 61 7.62 -2.09 22.18
C HIS A 61 6.11 -2.05 21.94
N TYR A 62 5.48 -3.22 21.71
CA TYR A 62 4.05 -3.23 21.40
C TYR A 62 3.34 -4.44 21.99
N THR A 63 2.14 -4.22 22.49
CA THR A 63 1.37 -5.30 23.15
C THR A 63 0.48 -6.05 22.16
N VAL A 64 0.16 -7.32 22.48
CA VAL A 64 -0.80 -8.11 21.69
C VAL A 64 -2.17 -7.44 21.66
N ALA A 65 -2.62 -6.83 22.77
CA ALA A 65 -3.88 -6.10 22.83
C ALA A 65 -3.94 -4.98 21.78
N ARG A 66 -2.88 -4.20 21.66
CA ARG A 66 -2.77 -3.15 20.65
C ARG A 66 -2.69 -3.70 19.22
N MET A 67 -2.00 -4.82 19.00
CA MET A 67 -2.00 -5.48 17.70
C MET A 67 -3.39 -5.93 17.27
N LEU A 68 -4.20 -6.37 18.21
CA LEU A 68 -5.59 -6.81 17.96
C LEU A 68 -6.55 -5.66 17.68
N GLU A 69 -6.15 -4.39 17.84
CA GLU A 69 -6.94 -3.21 17.41
C GLU A 69 -6.89 -3.01 15.88
N ARG A 70 -5.99 -3.67 15.18
CA ARG A 70 -5.93 -3.64 13.72
C ARG A 70 -7.18 -4.33 13.13
N ASP A 71 -7.90 -3.64 12.24
CA ASP A 71 -9.22 -4.05 11.74
C ASP A 71 -9.29 -5.51 11.27
N ASP A 72 -8.28 -5.97 10.53
CA ASP A 72 -8.24 -7.34 10.03
C ASP A 72 -7.98 -8.38 11.14
N PHE A 73 -7.18 -8.04 12.15
CA PHE A 73 -6.95 -8.91 13.32
C PHE A 73 -8.15 -8.92 14.23
N ASP A 74 -8.77 -7.76 14.49
CA ASP A 74 -9.98 -7.66 15.29
C ASP A 74 -11.11 -8.52 14.70
N LYS A 75 -11.36 -8.35 13.40
CA LYS A 75 -12.34 -9.14 12.66
C LYS A 75 -12.04 -10.64 12.71
N ARG A 76 -10.79 -11.04 12.44
CA ARG A 76 -10.39 -12.45 12.46
C ARG A 76 -10.46 -13.06 13.84
N PHE A 77 -10.06 -12.32 14.87
CA PHE A 77 -10.02 -12.81 16.24
C PHE A 77 -11.42 -12.88 16.87
N LYS A 78 -12.19 -11.78 16.80
CA LYS A 78 -13.47 -11.67 17.48
C LYS A 78 -14.64 -12.27 16.70
N ILE A 79 -14.70 -12.01 15.40
CA ILE A 79 -15.86 -12.35 14.55
C ILE A 79 -15.66 -13.69 13.85
N GLU A 80 -14.59 -13.82 13.08
CA GLU A 80 -14.35 -14.99 12.24
C GLU A 80 -13.74 -16.17 13.02
N LYS A 81 -13.24 -15.94 14.25
CA LYS A 81 -12.52 -16.91 15.08
C LYS A 81 -11.46 -17.70 14.32
N LYS A 82 -10.75 -17.02 13.41
CA LYS A 82 -9.67 -17.58 12.62
C LYS A 82 -8.33 -17.39 13.33
N PRO A 83 -7.41 -18.37 13.26
CA PRO A 83 -6.12 -18.25 13.90
C PRO A 83 -5.29 -17.12 13.28
N ILE A 84 -4.56 -16.40 14.14
CA ILE A 84 -3.54 -15.42 13.78
C ILE A 84 -2.20 -16.02 14.17
N SER A 85 -1.26 -16.07 13.24
CA SER A 85 0.06 -16.62 13.51
C SER A 85 0.99 -15.55 14.09
N ILE A 86 1.93 -15.93 14.95
CA ILE A 86 2.86 -15.00 15.62
C ILE A 86 3.63 -14.12 14.62
N HIS A 87 4.08 -14.66 13.50
CA HIS A 87 4.80 -13.89 12.49
C HIS A 87 3.95 -12.75 11.87
N GLU A 88 2.61 -12.87 11.89
CA GLU A 88 1.71 -11.81 11.42
C GLU A 88 1.72 -10.60 12.37
N PHE A 89 1.98 -10.81 13.67
CA PHE A 89 2.20 -9.73 14.63
C PHE A 89 3.58 -9.08 14.49
N LEU A 90 4.60 -9.84 14.04
CA LEU A 90 5.94 -9.28 13.83
C LEU A 90 6.02 -8.39 12.59
N TYR A 91 5.20 -8.65 11.55
CA TYR A 91 5.25 -7.89 10.30
C TYR A 91 5.08 -6.37 10.48
N PRO A 92 4.06 -5.87 11.21
CA PRO A 92 3.92 -4.43 11.45
C PRO A 92 5.12 -3.81 12.19
N LEU A 93 5.73 -4.55 13.09
CA LEU A 93 6.91 -4.09 13.83
C LEU A 93 8.14 -4.01 12.94
N LEU A 94 8.33 -4.98 12.04
CA LEU A 94 9.43 -4.93 11.06
C LEU A 94 9.25 -3.77 10.09
N GLN A 95 8.02 -3.46 9.67
CA GLN A 95 7.73 -2.27 8.87
C GLN A 95 7.98 -0.98 9.67
N ALA A 96 7.61 -0.94 10.94
CA ALA A 96 7.90 0.20 11.82
C ALA A 96 9.40 0.42 12.01
N GLN A 97 10.20 -0.64 12.06
CA GLN A 97 11.66 -0.55 12.08
C GLN A 97 12.22 0.09 10.80
N ASP A 98 11.58 -0.11 9.65
CA ASP A 98 11.97 0.58 8.42
C ASP A 98 11.88 2.11 8.60
N SER A 99 10.82 2.62 9.25
CA SER A 99 10.65 4.05 9.54
C SER A 99 11.74 4.59 10.48
N VAL A 100 12.16 3.80 11.47
CA VAL A 100 13.27 4.16 12.39
C VAL A 100 14.60 4.27 11.64
N GLU A 101 14.88 3.33 10.76
CA GLU A 101 16.15 3.28 10.01
C GLU A 101 16.22 4.34 8.91
N ILE A 102 15.12 4.63 8.24
CA ILE A 102 15.07 5.62 7.15
C ILE A 102 15.08 7.04 7.69
N LYS A 103 14.47 7.28 8.86
CA LYS A 103 14.36 8.59 9.50
C LYS A 103 13.75 9.65 8.58
N ALA A 104 12.73 9.26 7.81
CA ALA A 104 12.04 10.18 6.91
C ALA A 104 11.22 11.21 7.69
N ASP A 105 11.12 12.44 7.18
CA ASP A 105 10.23 13.47 7.75
C ASP A 105 8.76 13.20 7.39
N VAL A 106 8.52 12.58 6.25
CA VAL A 106 7.18 12.27 5.72
C VAL A 106 7.17 10.85 5.16
N GLU A 107 6.18 10.06 5.53
CA GLU A 107 5.90 8.74 4.95
C GLU A 107 4.54 8.75 4.25
N LEU A 108 4.52 8.26 3.00
CA LEU A 108 3.32 8.15 2.19
C LEU A 108 2.80 6.72 2.19
N GLY A 109 1.49 6.54 2.33
CA GLY A 109 0.89 5.22 2.25
C GLY A 109 -0.59 5.24 1.86
N GLY A 110 -1.15 4.08 1.63
CA GLY A 110 -2.60 3.94 1.49
C GLY A 110 -3.30 3.95 2.85
N THR A 111 -4.60 4.25 2.85
CA THR A 111 -5.42 4.21 4.08
C THR A 111 -5.41 2.83 4.74
N ASP A 112 -5.19 1.77 3.97
CA ASP A 112 -5.03 0.39 4.46
C ASP A 112 -3.72 0.18 5.27
N GLN A 113 -2.75 1.10 5.16
CA GLN A 113 -1.48 1.08 5.89
C GLN A 113 -1.50 1.95 7.16
N LYS A 114 -2.63 2.59 7.49
CA LYS A 114 -2.75 3.54 8.61
C LYS A 114 -2.16 2.99 9.89
N PHE A 115 -2.51 1.77 10.27
CA PHE A 115 -2.00 1.14 11.49
C PHE A 115 -0.47 1.03 11.49
N ASN A 116 0.10 0.52 10.39
CA ASN A 116 1.55 0.32 10.28
C ASN A 116 2.32 1.63 10.28
N LEU A 117 1.81 2.67 9.60
CA LEU A 117 2.41 4.01 9.58
C LEU A 117 2.42 4.67 10.97
N LEU A 118 1.31 4.55 11.70
CA LEU A 118 1.22 5.06 13.07
C LEU A 118 2.11 4.28 14.03
N LEU A 119 2.28 2.97 13.84
CA LEU A 119 3.22 2.17 14.59
C LEU A 119 4.66 2.60 14.33
N GLY A 120 5.01 2.95 13.07
CA GLY A 120 6.31 3.53 12.72
C GLY A 120 6.60 4.81 13.48
N ARG A 121 5.62 5.73 13.55
CA ARG A 121 5.73 6.95 14.38
C ARG A 121 6.00 6.65 15.85
N LYS A 122 5.23 5.71 16.41
CA LYS A 122 5.38 5.32 17.82
C LYS A 122 6.77 4.74 18.10
N LEU A 123 7.27 3.89 17.21
CA LEU A 123 8.59 3.31 17.36
C LEU A 123 9.70 4.36 17.21
N GLN A 124 9.53 5.37 16.36
CA GLN A 124 10.45 6.50 16.26
C GLN A 124 10.49 7.29 17.58
N GLU A 125 9.33 7.54 18.22
CA GLU A 125 9.27 8.19 19.56
C GLU A 125 10.03 7.37 20.59
N ASP A 126 9.82 6.06 20.65
CA ASP A 126 10.48 5.18 21.62
C ASP A 126 12.01 5.14 21.40
N HIS A 127 12.48 5.42 20.19
CA HIS A 127 13.91 5.56 19.85
C HIS A 127 14.42 7.01 19.95
N ASN A 128 13.65 7.94 20.52
CA ASN A 128 13.99 9.37 20.60
C ASN A 128 14.27 10.02 19.22
N ILE A 129 13.60 9.55 18.18
CA ILE A 129 13.62 10.13 16.84
C ILE A 129 12.36 10.96 16.67
N LYS A 130 12.49 12.13 16.00
CA LYS A 130 11.32 12.95 15.67
C LYS A 130 10.34 12.14 14.81
N PRO A 131 9.08 11.98 15.24
CA PRO A 131 8.11 11.19 14.52
C PRO A 131 7.79 11.79 13.14
N GLN A 132 7.76 10.96 12.13
CA GLN A 132 7.40 11.33 10.76
C GLN A 132 5.96 11.80 10.62
N VAL A 133 5.67 12.63 9.64
CA VAL A 133 4.31 12.94 9.21
C VAL A 133 3.82 11.81 8.28
N CYS A 134 2.65 11.25 8.57
CA CYS A 134 2.05 10.23 7.71
C CYS A 134 0.98 10.87 6.81
N ILE A 135 1.17 10.77 5.50
CA ILE A 135 0.16 11.18 4.51
C ILE A 135 -0.47 9.91 3.94
N MET A 136 -1.78 9.78 4.10
CA MET A 136 -2.52 8.59 3.69
C MET A 136 -3.47 8.93 2.53
N MET A 137 -3.28 8.23 1.43
CA MET A 137 -4.14 8.37 0.25
C MET A 137 -5.20 7.26 0.25
N PRO A 138 -6.41 7.55 -0.24
CA PRO A 138 -7.42 6.53 -0.46
C PRO A 138 -6.90 5.42 -1.37
N ILE A 139 -7.44 4.22 -1.19
CA ILE A 139 -7.13 3.09 -2.07
C ILE A 139 -7.78 3.34 -3.41
N LEU A 140 -7.03 3.07 -4.48
CA LEU A 140 -7.55 3.11 -5.84
C LEU A 140 -8.26 1.78 -6.15
N GLU A 141 -9.52 1.87 -6.54
CA GLU A 141 -10.31 0.74 -7.00
C GLU A 141 -9.85 0.30 -8.39
N GLY A 142 -9.92 -1.00 -8.65
CA GLY A 142 -9.63 -1.57 -9.97
C GLY A 142 -10.76 -1.35 -10.97
N LEU A 143 -10.61 -1.92 -12.17
CA LEU A 143 -11.59 -1.82 -13.27
C LEU A 143 -13.01 -2.26 -12.88
N ASP A 144 -13.12 -3.10 -11.84
CA ASP A 144 -14.40 -3.57 -11.28
C ASP A 144 -15.11 -2.52 -10.40
N GLY A 145 -14.46 -1.39 -10.12
CA GLY A 145 -15.00 -0.30 -9.28
C GLY A 145 -15.25 -0.65 -7.82
N VAL A 146 -14.85 -1.83 -7.36
CA VAL A 146 -15.17 -2.34 -6.01
C VAL A 146 -13.93 -2.80 -5.25
N LYS A 147 -13.09 -3.60 -5.89
CA LYS A 147 -11.91 -4.17 -5.25
C LYS A 147 -10.70 -3.28 -5.47
N LYS A 148 -9.78 -3.29 -4.49
CA LYS A 148 -8.48 -2.67 -4.64
C LYS A 148 -7.83 -3.09 -5.96
N MET A 149 -7.31 -2.13 -6.71
CA MET A 149 -6.53 -2.40 -7.91
C MET A 149 -5.33 -3.27 -7.58
N SER A 150 -5.20 -4.42 -8.23
CA SER A 150 -4.08 -5.32 -8.00
C SER A 150 -3.78 -6.24 -9.19
N LYS A 151 -2.49 -6.55 -9.38
CA LYS A 151 -2.03 -7.51 -10.40
C LYS A 151 -2.60 -8.92 -10.18
N SER A 152 -2.84 -9.32 -8.93
CA SER A 152 -3.37 -10.66 -8.60
C SER A 152 -4.85 -10.84 -8.90
N LEU A 153 -5.59 -9.76 -9.05
CA LEU A 153 -7.02 -9.75 -9.39
C LEU A 153 -7.26 -9.47 -10.86
N ASP A 154 -6.21 -9.14 -11.61
CA ASP A 154 -6.25 -8.76 -13.02
C ASP A 154 -7.23 -7.59 -13.32
N ASN A 155 -7.45 -6.73 -12.32
CA ASN A 155 -8.34 -5.58 -12.38
C ASN A 155 -7.58 -4.24 -12.41
N TYR A 156 -6.37 -4.23 -12.96
CA TYR A 156 -5.46 -3.09 -12.90
C TYR A 156 -5.16 -2.49 -14.26
N ILE A 157 -4.84 -1.20 -14.26
CA ILE A 157 -4.25 -0.48 -15.37
C ILE A 157 -2.76 -0.30 -15.04
N SER A 158 -1.89 -0.88 -15.85
CA SER A 158 -0.44 -0.78 -15.61
C SER A 158 0.12 0.47 -16.26
N ILE A 159 1.01 1.17 -15.55
CA ILE A 159 1.83 2.24 -16.14
C ILE A 159 2.81 1.74 -17.21
N SER A 160 2.86 0.42 -17.42
CA SER A 160 3.69 -0.27 -18.41
C SER A 160 2.85 -0.91 -19.51
N ASP A 161 1.54 -0.74 -19.50
CA ASP A 161 0.68 -1.18 -20.60
C ASP A 161 0.99 -0.36 -21.87
N GLU A 162 0.76 -0.96 -23.01
CA GLU A 162 0.81 -0.23 -24.29
C GLU A 162 -0.27 0.88 -24.30
N PRO A 163 -0.01 2.02 -24.96
CA PRO A 163 -0.92 3.17 -24.90
C PRO A 163 -2.36 2.84 -25.29
N ASN A 164 -2.56 2.02 -26.33
CA ASN A 164 -3.90 1.63 -26.77
C ASN A 164 -4.62 0.74 -25.73
N ASP A 165 -3.89 -0.16 -25.08
CA ASP A 165 -4.45 -1.02 -24.03
C ASP A 165 -4.83 -0.20 -22.80
N MET A 166 -3.95 0.74 -22.39
CA MET A 166 -4.22 1.65 -21.29
C MET A 166 -5.45 2.51 -21.59
N PHE A 167 -5.53 3.08 -22.79
CA PHE A 167 -6.68 3.87 -23.24
C PHE A 167 -7.97 3.04 -23.21
N GLY A 168 -7.95 1.82 -23.80
CA GLY A 168 -9.10 0.91 -23.79
C GLY A 168 -9.58 0.57 -22.39
N LYS A 169 -8.66 0.28 -21.46
CA LYS A 169 -8.98 0.02 -20.05
C LYS A 169 -9.61 1.25 -19.37
N VAL A 170 -9.05 2.45 -19.58
CA VAL A 170 -9.61 3.69 -19.02
C VAL A 170 -11.01 3.96 -19.58
N MET A 171 -11.22 3.72 -20.87
CA MET A 171 -12.54 3.92 -21.50
C MET A 171 -13.58 2.86 -21.10
N SER A 172 -13.17 1.75 -20.50
CA SER A 172 -14.06 0.65 -20.08
C SER A 172 -14.58 0.77 -18.64
N ILE A 173 -14.09 1.73 -17.86
CA ILE A 173 -14.55 1.92 -16.48
C ILE A 173 -15.93 2.54 -16.44
N SER A 174 -16.66 2.32 -15.34
CA SER A 174 -17.95 2.99 -15.10
C SER A 174 -17.80 4.49 -14.84
N ASP A 175 -18.85 5.25 -15.07
CA ASP A 175 -18.86 6.68 -14.81
C ASP A 175 -18.56 7.03 -13.35
N ASP A 176 -19.08 6.25 -12.41
CA ASP A 176 -18.77 6.45 -10.98
C ASP A 176 -17.28 6.27 -10.69
N LEU A 177 -16.65 5.25 -11.26
CA LEU A 177 -15.22 5.02 -11.13
C LEU A 177 -14.40 6.08 -11.86
N MET A 178 -14.88 6.57 -13.00
CA MET A 178 -14.27 7.70 -13.73
C MET A 178 -14.16 8.95 -12.84
N TRP A 179 -15.22 9.33 -12.14
CA TRP A 179 -15.17 10.47 -11.22
C TRP A 179 -14.21 10.24 -10.07
N ARG A 180 -14.15 9.02 -9.55
CA ARG A 180 -13.18 8.63 -8.53
C ARG A 180 -11.74 8.77 -9.03
N TYR A 181 -11.48 8.40 -10.28
CA TYR A 181 -10.16 8.56 -10.90
C TYR A 181 -9.83 10.04 -11.15
N TYR A 182 -10.81 10.86 -11.52
CA TYR A 182 -10.59 12.30 -11.61
C TYR A 182 -10.17 12.91 -10.27
N ASP A 183 -10.81 12.53 -9.18
CA ASP A 183 -10.48 13.01 -7.83
C ASP A 183 -9.08 12.56 -7.37
N LEU A 184 -8.69 11.33 -7.67
CA LEU A 184 -7.47 10.73 -7.12
C LEU A 184 -6.24 10.87 -8.02
N LEU A 185 -6.41 10.90 -9.34
CA LEU A 185 -5.31 10.81 -10.31
C LEU A 185 -5.15 12.06 -11.17
N SER A 186 -6.15 12.93 -11.27
CA SER A 186 -6.02 14.14 -12.08
C SER A 186 -5.37 15.28 -11.29
N PHE A 187 -4.78 16.23 -12.00
CA PHE A 187 -4.29 17.49 -11.43
C PHE A 187 -5.37 18.59 -11.41
N LYS A 188 -6.62 18.23 -11.71
CA LYS A 188 -7.75 19.16 -11.66
C LYS A 188 -8.20 19.38 -10.24
N ASN A 189 -8.56 20.61 -9.91
CA ASN A 189 -9.18 20.91 -8.61
C ASN A 189 -10.67 20.50 -8.62
N HIS A 190 -11.28 20.48 -7.44
CA HIS A 190 -12.70 20.07 -7.28
C HIS A 190 -13.68 20.96 -8.08
N VAL A 191 -13.35 22.23 -8.30
CA VAL A 191 -14.21 23.16 -9.09
C VAL A 191 -14.17 22.77 -10.56
N ASP A 192 -12.99 22.46 -11.09
CA ASP A 192 -12.83 22.01 -12.47
C ASP A 192 -13.55 20.69 -12.71
N ILE A 193 -13.44 19.74 -11.76
CA ILE A 193 -14.11 18.43 -11.83
C ILE A 193 -15.64 18.63 -11.79
N ALA A 194 -16.15 19.48 -10.91
CA ALA A 194 -17.56 19.81 -10.83
C ALA A 194 -18.09 20.43 -12.13
N SER A 195 -17.29 21.32 -12.75
CA SER A 195 -17.64 21.94 -14.03
C SER A 195 -17.76 20.92 -15.15
N VAL A 196 -16.79 20.00 -15.25
CA VAL A 196 -16.82 18.90 -16.24
C VAL A 196 -18.03 18.00 -16.00
N LYS A 197 -18.32 17.66 -14.76
CA LYS A 197 -19.47 16.83 -14.39
C LYS A 197 -20.80 17.50 -14.77
N HIS A 198 -20.90 18.79 -14.52
CA HIS A 198 -22.11 19.59 -14.90
C HIS A 198 -22.28 19.64 -16.42
N CYS A 199 -21.18 19.83 -17.17
CA CYS A 199 -21.22 19.86 -18.63
C CYS A 199 -21.73 18.52 -19.21
N LEU A 200 -21.27 17.38 -18.68
CA LEU A 200 -21.69 16.06 -19.14
C LEU A 200 -23.17 15.77 -18.87
N LEU A 201 -23.76 16.30 -17.80
CA LEU A 201 -25.20 16.17 -17.53
C LEU A 201 -26.08 16.83 -18.61
N TYR A 202 -25.56 17.85 -19.30
CA TYR A 202 -26.28 18.54 -20.38
C TYR A 202 -26.04 17.97 -21.77
N THR A 203 -24.95 17.22 -21.94
CA THR A 203 -24.56 16.69 -23.25
C THR A 203 -24.84 15.18 -23.40
N SER A 204 -25.25 14.51 -22.34
CA SER A 204 -25.70 13.12 -22.42
C SER A 204 -27.01 13.06 -23.18
N PRO A 205 -27.14 12.31 -24.30
CA PRO A 205 -28.40 12.09 -24.95
C PRO A 205 -29.36 11.44 -23.95
N SER A 206 -30.52 12.03 -23.81
CA SER A 206 -31.65 11.46 -23.04
C SER A 206 -31.93 10.06 -23.58
N PRO A 207 -32.19 9.07 -22.72
CA PRO A 207 -32.49 7.71 -23.16
C PRO A 207 -33.76 7.64 -24.01
#